data_2398edee7ff10f9691b9536dcb9ad296
#
_entry.id   2398edee7ff10f9691b9536dcb9ad296
#
_cell.length_a   1.000
_cell.length_b   1.000
_cell.length_c   1.000
_cell.angle_alpha   90.00
_cell.angle_beta   90.00
_cell.angle_gamma   90.00
#
_symmetry.space_group_name_H-M   'P 1'
#
loop_
_entity.id
_entity.type
_entity.pdbx_description
1 polymer ?
#
loop_
_entity_poly.entity_id
_entity_poly.type
_entity_poly.pdbx_seq_one_letter_code
_entity_poly.pdbx_strand_id
1 'polypeptide(L)'
;MMNRFLALIFMAMLSLSIEAKAQGNDWVVDRFDDIKVLRYEVPGFEELTLKEKLMVYYLSEAAKAGRDILYDQNFKYNLPIRRTLETLYKSISDRDSKDFFAFVKYLKKVWFAN
;
A
#
# COMPACT_ATOMS: atom_id res chain seq x y z
N MET A 1 -47.14 -28.39 -23.03
CA MET A 1 -45.98 -28.89 -22.20
C MET A 1 -44.67 -28.17 -22.51
N MET A 2 -44.45 -27.66 -23.71
CA MET A 2 -43.22 -27.01 -24.16
C MET A 2 -42.87 -25.71 -23.40
N ASN A 3 -43.86 -24.91 -23.01
CA ASN A 3 -43.59 -23.62 -22.29
C ASN A 3 -43.09 -23.77 -20.85
N ARG A 4 -43.33 -24.86 -20.17
CA ARG A 4 -42.85 -25.09 -18.80
C ARG A 4 -41.37 -25.49 -18.75
N PHE A 5 -40.90 -26.21 -19.76
CA PHE A 5 -39.50 -26.59 -19.91
C PHE A 5 -38.63 -25.38 -20.27
N LEU A 6 -39.11 -24.49 -21.15
CA LEU A 6 -38.41 -23.27 -21.49
C LEU A 6 -38.26 -22.33 -20.28
N ALA A 7 -39.32 -22.23 -19.46
CA ALA A 7 -39.27 -21.39 -18.24
C ALA A 7 -38.29 -21.94 -17.20
N LEU A 8 -38.16 -23.24 -17.05
CA LEU A 8 -37.19 -23.86 -16.14
C LEU A 8 -35.76 -23.69 -16.62
N ILE A 9 -35.50 -23.74 -17.94
CA ILE A 9 -34.16 -23.48 -18.51
C ILE A 9 -33.77 -21.99 -18.33
N PHE A 10 -34.74 -21.08 -18.51
CA PHE A 10 -34.52 -19.63 -18.30
C PHE A 10 -34.24 -19.30 -16.81
N MET A 11 -34.93 -19.97 -15.90
CA MET A 11 -34.75 -19.83 -14.46
C MET A 11 -33.44 -20.45 -13.98
N ALA A 12 -32.95 -21.52 -14.61
CA ALA A 12 -31.66 -22.13 -14.36
C ALA A 12 -30.49 -21.29 -14.92
N MET A 13 -30.72 -20.55 -16.01
CA MET A 13 -29.72 -19.60 -16.52
C MET A 13 -29.61 -18.32 -15.69
N LEU A 14 -30.66 -17.88 -15.00
CA LEU A 14 -30.61 -16.73 -14.09
C LEU A 14 -29.87 -17.02 -12.76
N SER A 15 -29.79 -18.29 -12.37
CA SER A 15 -29.08 -18.70 -11.15
C SER A 15 -27.56 -18.89 -11.34
N LEU A 16 -27.08 -18.82 -12.58
CA LEU A 16 -25.68 -18.76 -12.93
C LEU A 16 -25.19 -17.28 -13.08
N SER A 17 -25.81 -16.36 -12.39
CA SER A 17 -25.14 -15.11 -12.05
C SER A 17 -23.95 -15.48 -11.17
N ILE A 18 -22.84 -15.81 -11.81
CA ILE A 18 -21.53 -15.80 -11.18
C ILE A 18 -21.47 -14.42 -10.52
N GLU A 19 -21.64 -14.37 -9.21
CA GLU A 19 -21.17 -13.26 -8.42
C GLU A 19 -19.68 -13.18 -8.74
N ALA A 20 -19.33 -12.40 -9.76
CA ALA A 20 -18.02 -11.83 -9.89
C ALA A 20 -17.92 -10.91 -8.65
N LYS A 21 -17.58 -11.53 -7.52
CA LYS A 21 -17.13 -10.85 -6.33
C LYS A 21 -16.01 -9.98 -6.86
N ALA A 22 -16.32 -8.69 -7.04
CA ALA A 22 -15.32 -7.71 -7.34
C ALA A 22 -14.28 -7.93 -6.24
N GLN A 23 -13.18 -8.56 -6.62
CA GLN A 23 -12.03 -8.76 -5.76
C GLN A 23 -11.61 -7.33 -5.43
N GLY A 24 -12.15 -6.82 -4.31
CA GLY A 24 -11.86 -5.48 -3.85
C GLY A 24 -10.34 -5.36 -3.88
N ASN A 25 -9.84 -4.21 -4.31
CA ASN A 25 -8.42 -3.92 -4.48
C ASN A 25 -7.66 -4.12 -3.16
N ASP A 26 -7.57 -5.36 -2.69
CA ASP A 26 -6.88 -5.78 -1.47
C ASP A 26 -5.35 -5.53 -1.56
N TRP A 27 -4.90 -5.26 -2.78
CA TRP A 27 -3.53 -4.86 -3.09
C TRP A 27 -3.20 -3.40 -2.77
N VAL A 28 -4.21 -2.52 -2.66
CA VAL A 28 -3.99 -1.09 -2.40
C VAL A 28 -4.00 -0.84 -0.90
N VAL A 29 -2.83 -0.60 -0.34
CA VAL A 29 -2.64 -0.33 1.11
C VAL A 29 -2.94 1.11 1.46
N ASP A 30 -2.60 2.06 0.57
CA ASP A 30 -2.82 3.48 0.77
C ASP A 30 -2.95 4.20 -0.59
N ARG A 31 -3.59 5.36 -0.58
CA ARG A 31 -3.71 6.24 -1.74
C ARG A 31 -3.67 7.69 -1.27
N PHE A 32 -2.80 8.46 -1.87
CA PHE A 32 -2.73 9.90 -1.64
C PHE A 32 -2.30 10.60 -2.93
N ASP A 33 -3.03 11.66 -3.30
CA ASP A 33 -2.85 12.36 -4.56
C ASP A 33 -2.92 11.40 -5.77
N ASP A 34 -1.94 11.40 -6.64
CA ASP A 34 -1.78 10.52 -7.80
C ASP A 34 -1.03 9.21 -7.49
N ILE A 35 -0.57 9.03 -6.25
CA ILE A 35 0.21 7.87 -5.81
C ILE A 35 -0.71 6.80 -5.21
N LYS A 36 -0.52 5.55 -5.64
CA LYS A 36 -1.12 4.35 -5.03
C LYS A 36 0.00 3.50 -4.43
N VAL A 37 -0.15 3.15 -3.16
CA VAL A 37 0.76 2.22 -2.48
C VAL A 37 0.18 0.82 -2.59
N LEU A 38 0.90 -0.05 -3.26
CA LEU A 38 0.48 -1.43 -3.48
C LEU A 38 1.24 -2.37 -2.55
N ARG A 39 0.54 -3.39 -2.05
CA ARG A 39 1.16 -4.52 -1.38
C ARG A 39 1.48 -5.60 -2.41
N TYR A 40 2.71 -6.07 -2.41
CA TYR A 40 3.09 -7.23 -3.19
C TYR A 40 3.11 -8.46 -2.30
N GLU A 41 2.56 -9.55 -2.80
CA GLU A 41 2.82 -10.88 -2.25
C GLU A 41 4.16 -11.38 -2.78
N VAL A 42 4.85 -12.14 -1.96
CA VAL A 42 6.13 -12.77 -2.34
C VAL A 42 5.90 -14.29 -2.34
N PRO A 43 5.44 -14.86 -3.46
CA PRO A 43 5.24 -16.31 -3.57
C PRO A 43 6.53 -17.06 -3.22
N GLY A 44 6.40 -18.16 -2.49
CA GLY A 44 7.55 -18.97 -2.05
C GLY A 44 8.21 -18.51 -0.75
N PHE A 45 7.83 -17.34 -0.19
CA PHE A 45 8.38 -16.91 1.11
C PHE A 45 8.08 -17.91 2.24
N GLU A 46 6.89 -18.52 2.22
CA GLU A 46 6.48 -19.51 3.22
C GLU A 46 7.31 -20.82 3.16
N GLU A 47 7.88 -21.12 2.01
CA GLU A 47 8.72 -22.31 1.78
C GLU A 47 10.13 -22.15 2.35
N LEU A 48 10.56 -20.91 2.63
CA LEU A 48 11.86 -20.63 3.20
C LEU A 48 12.01 -21.23 4.60
N THR A 49 13.18 -21.74 4.91
CA THR A 49 13.55 -22.16 6.27
C THR A 49 13.61 -20.97 7.21
N LEU A 50 13.51 -21.22 8.52
CA LEU A 50 13.61 -20.16 9.53
C LEU A 50 14.90 -19.34 9.37
N LYS A 51 16.03 -20.01 9.06
CA LYS A 51 17.32 -19.35 8.88
C LYS A 51 17.29 -18.37 7.68
N GLU A 52 16.70 -18.78 6.58
CA GLU A 52 16.54 -17.94 5.40
C GLU A 52 15.58 -16.77 5.67
N LYS A 53 14.46 -17.01 6.34
CA LYS A 53 13.53 -15.94 6.76
C LYS A 53 14.23 -14.92 7.66
N LEU A 54 15.04 -15.34 8.62
CA LEU A 54 15.85 -14.46 9.45
C LEU A 54 16.88 -13.66 8.64
N MET A 55 17.54 -14.28 7.67
CA MET A 55 18.46 -13.59 6.77
C MET A 55 17.75 -12.50 5.98
N VAL A 56 16.62 -12.80 5.37
CA VAL A 56 15.79 -11.80 4.64
C VAL A 56 15.36 -10.66 5.56
N TYR A 57 14.95 -10.97 6.79
CA TYR A 57 14.61 -9.97 7.78
C TYR A 57 15.77 -9.00 8.07
N TYR A 58 16.96 -9.51 8.39
CA TYR A 58 18.12 -8.67 8.69
C TYR A 58 18.61 -7.88 7.46
N LEU A 59 18.54 -8.44 6.27
CA LEU A 59 18.82 -7.70 5.03
C LEU A 59 17.82 -6.56 4.82
N SER A 60 16.55 -6.77 5.11
CA SER A 60 15.52 -5.73 5.06
C SER A 60 15.78 -4.62 6.08
N GLU A 61 16.18 -4.96 7.32
CA GLU A 61 16.53 -3.98 8.34
C GLU A 61 17.78 -3.16 7.93
N ALA A 62 18.78 -3.82 7.38
CA ALA A 62 19.97 -3.15 6.86
C ALA A 62 19.64 -2.18 5.71
N ALA A 63 18.78 -2.60 4.77
CA ALA A 63 18.33 -1.74 3.68
C ALA A 63 17.57 -0.51 4.18
N LYS A 64 16.72 -0.65 5.21
CA LYS A 64 16.02 0.47 5.85
C LYS A 64 16.99 1.44 6.52
N ALA A 65 18.05 0.94 7.17
CA ALA A 65 19.08 1.78 7.79
C ALA A 65 19.88 2.60 6.76
N GLY A 66 20.07 2.06 5.55
CA GLY A 66 20.75 2.75 4.44
C GLY A 66 19.90 3.82 3.73
N ARG A 67 18.63 3.93 4.04
CA ARG A 67 17.67 4.77 3.32
C ARG A 67 18.01 6.27 3.36
N ASP A 68 18.62 6.74 4.44
CA ASP A 68 19.00 8.15 4.62
C ASP A 68 20.04 8.60 3.57
N ILE A 69 20.86 7.69 3.07
CA ILE A 69 21.87 7.97 2.06
C ILE A 69 21.25 8.48 0.76
N LEU A 70 20.10 7.95 0.35
CA LEU A 70 19.41 8.36 -0.88
C LEU A 70 18.98 9.83 -0.83
N TYR A 71 18.52 10.33 0.32
CA TYR A 71 18.18 11.74 0.50
C TYR A 71 19.42 12.63 0.40
N ASP A 72 20.50 12.25 1.08
CA ASP A 72 21.72 13.05 1.16
C ASP A 72 22.46 13.12 -0.19
N GLN A 73 22.45 12.05 -0.98
CA GLN A 73 23.08 11.99 -2.30
C GLN A 73 22.45 12.94 -3.32
N ASN A 74 21.15 13.15 -3.26
CA ASN A 74 20.45 14.00 -4.23
C ASN A 74 20.63 15.49 -3.93
N PHE A 75 20.64 15.89 -2.66
CA PHE A 75 20.84 17.27 -2.24
C PHE A 75 21.15 17.35 -0.75
N LYS A 76 22.20 18.06 -0.38
CA LYS A 76 22.73 18.18 1.00
C LYS A 76 21.71 18.57 2.09
N TYR A 77 20.58 19.18 1.72
CA TYR A 77 19.55 19.60 2.66
C TYR A 77 18.32 18.66 2.68
N ASN A 78 18.23 17.68 1.78
CA ASN A 78 17.07 16.79 1.74
C ASN A 78 16.85 16.03 3.04
N LEU A 79 17.91 15.48 3.61
CA LEU A 79 17.82 14.75 4.89
C LEU A 79 17.43 15.64 6.07
N PRO A 80 18.06 16.82 6.30
CA PRO A 80 17.60 17.79 7.28
C PRO A 80 16.14 18.22 7.08
N ILE A 81 15.72 18.51 5.85
CA ILE A 81 14.33 18.88 5.53
C ILE A 81 13.37 17.75 5.93
N ARG A 82 13.65 16.51 5.51
CA ARG A 82 12.82 15.36 5.88
C ARG A 82 12.69 15.21 7.40
N ARG A 83 13.80 15.27 8.12
CA ARG A 83 13.82 15.15 9.60
C ARG A 83 13.04 16.27 10.27
N THR A 84 13.12 17.50 9.75
CA THR A 84 12.33 18.63 10.25
C THR A 84 10.83 18.40 10.04
N LEU A 85 10.43 17.95 8.85
CA LEU A 85 9.03 17.63 8.55
C LEU A 85 8.50 16.49 9.45
N GLU A 86 9.30 15.46 9.70
CA GLU A 86 8.95 14.37 10.62
C GLU A 86 8.82 14.85 12.08
N THR A 87 9.65 15.77 12.50
CA THR A 87 9.56 16.38 13.83
C THR A 87 8.29 17.22 13.96
N LEU A 88 7.97 18.02 12.93
CA LEU A 88 6.70 18.78 12.88
C LEU A 88 5.50 17.85 12.93
N TYR A 89 5.50 16.77 12.15
CA TYR A 89 4.42 15.77 12.18
C TYR A 89 4.17 15.17 13.57
N LYS A 90 5.25 14.95 14.33
CA LYS A 90 5.15 14.42 15.70
C LYS A 90 4.66 15.47 16.70
N SER A 91 4.97 16.76 16.49
CA SER A 91 4.65 17.85 17.42
C SER A 91 3.22 18.42 17.24
N ILE A 92 2.59 18.24 16.08
CA ILE A 92 1.25 18.75 15.82
C ILE A 92 0.20 17.95 16.63
N SER A 93 -0.53 18.65 17.48
CA SER A 93 -1.60 18.09 18.31
C SER A 93 -2.96 18.05 17.60
N ASP A 94 -3.28 19.08 16.80
CA ASP A 94 -4.53 19.14 16.02
C ASP A 94 -4.36 18.38 14.72
N ARG A 95 -4.83 17.11 14.73
CA ARG A 95 -4.72 16.19 13.60
C ARG A 95 -5.95 16.15 12.71
N ASP A 96 -7.00 16.89 13.05
CA ASP A 96 -8.29 16.90 12.33
C ASP A 96 -8.45 18.12 11.44
N SER A 97 -7.50 19.05 11.46
CA SER A 97 -7.52 20.26 10.64
C SER A 97 -7.24 19.98 9.16
N LYS A 98 -7.82 20.80 8.27
CA LYS A 98 -7.53 20.73 6.83
C LYS A 98 -6.06 20.95 6.53
N ASP A 99 -5.41 21.82 7.30
CA ASP A 99 -3.98 22.14 7.14
C ASP A 99 -3.11 20.95 7.51
N PHE A 100 -3.49 20.21 8.55
CA PHE A 100 -2.80 18.97 8.89
C PHE A 100 -2.93 17.91 7.78
N PHE A 101 -4.11 17.73 7.21
CA PHE A 101 -4.28 16.78 6.08
C PHE A 101 -3.47 17.20 4.86
N ALA A 102 -3.42 18.50 4.53
CA ALA A 102 -2.60 19.01 3.43
C ALA A 102 -1.10 18.78 3.71
N PHE A 103 -0.65 19.04 4.93
CA PHE A 103 0.71 18.78 5.38
C PHE A 103 1.07 17.29 5.29
N VAL A 104 0.22 16.40 5.80
CA VAL A 104 0.45 14.94 5.74
C VAL A 104 0.50 14.44 4.29
N LYS A 105 -0.35 14.97 3.42
CA LYS A 105 -0.30 14.66 1.98
C LYS A 105 1.06 15.02 1.37
N TYR A 106 1.57 16.21 1.69
CA TYR A 106 2.90 16.66 1.26
C TYR A 106 4.03 15.78 1.84
N LEU A 107 3.96 15.51 3.15
CA LEU A 107 4.94 14.69 3.85
C LEU A 107 4.99 13.26 3.27
N LYS A 108 3.85 12.66 2.95
CA LYS A 108 3.78 11.36 2.26
C LYS A 108 4.50 11.41 0.92
N LYS A 109 4.33 12.48 0.13
CA LYS A 109 5.06 12.66 -1.12
C LYS A 109 6.58 12.70 -0.90
N VAL A 110 7.05 13.43 0.11
CA VAL A 110 8.47 13.49 0.46
C VAL A 110 9.00 12.10 0.81
N TRP A 111 8.25 11.30 1.57
CA TRP A 111 8.65 9.94 1.92
C TRP A 111 8.70 8.97 0.74
N PHE A 112 7.89 9.20 -0.29
CA PHE A 112 7.81 8.35 -1.48
C PHE A 112 8.57 8.90 -2.69
N ALA A 113 9.18 10.08 -2.59
CA ALA A 113 9.99 10.70 -3.64
C ALA A 113 11.43 10.15 -3.72
N ASN A 114 11.69 9.05 -3.08
CA ASN A 114 13.00 8.39 -2.99
C ASN A 114 13.26 7.49 -4.17
#